data_8738deb0c3c745efbe893fa35b69ed07
#
_entry.id   8738deb0c3c745efbe893fa35b69ed07
#
_cell.length_a   1.000
_cell.length_b   1.000
_cell.length_c   1.000
_cell.angle_alpha   90.00
_cell.angle_beta   90.00
_cell.angle_gamma   90.00
#
_symmetry.space_group_name_H-M   'P 1'
#
loop_
_entity.id
_entity.type
_entity.pdbx_description
1 polymer ?
#
loop_
_entity_poly.entity_id
_entity_poly.type
_entity_poly.pdbx_seq_one_letter_code
_entity_poly.pdbx_strand_id
1 'polypeptide(L)'
;MTISVGDKLPGGSVLQIGANGPEPVDMAAKLKGRNVVIFGLPGAFTGTCTTAHVPSFIRTADKFAAKGVDEIICLAVNDPYVMKAWSDSTGAATAGISMLGDAESTFTTAIGMDYTAAPAGLLNRSKRYALYAEDGVVKVFHPETGSGTCEISGGEALLAAM
;
A
#
# COMPACT_ATOMS: atom_id res chain seq x y z
N MET A 1 0.44 15.31 9.95
CA MET A 1 0.86 16.04 8.75
C MET A 1 1.10 15.06 7.62
N THR A 2 0.57 15.35 6.43
CA THR A 2 0.72 14.44 5.29
C THR A 2 2.15 14.49 4.73
N ILE A 3 2.68 13.32 4.38
CA ILE A 3 4.00 13.24 3.74
C ILE A 3 4.03 13.93 2.38
N SER A 4 5.23 14.28 1.96
CA SER A 4 5.51 14.93 0.67
C SER A 4 6.74 14.29 0.02
N VAL A 5 6.93 14.56 -1.25
CA VAL A 5 8.17 14.20 -1.95
C VAL A 5 9.36 14.80 -1.23
N GLY A 6 10.38 14.00 -0.98
CA GLY A 6 11.57 14.38 -0.21
C GLY A 6 11.53 13.98 1.25
N ASP A 7 10.36 13.66 1.80
CA ASP A 7 10.24 13.21 3.17
C ASP A 7 10.72 11.75 3.32
N LYS A 8 11.24 11.44 4.50
CA LYS A 8 11.57 10.07 4.87
C LYS A 8 10.34 9.38 5.46
N LEU A 9 10.05 8.18 4.96
CA LEU A 9 8.95 7.38 5.49
C LEU A 9 9.27 6.92 6.92
N PRO A 10 8.24 6.88 7.80
CA PRO A 10 8.44 6.40 9.17
C PRO A 10 8.74 4.90 9.17
N GLY A 11 9.35 4.44 10.25
CA GLY A 11 9.41 3.02 10.55
C GLY A 11 8.10 2.52 11.13
N GLY A 12 8.17 1.46 11.88
CA GLY A 12 7.02 0.85 12.54
C GLY A 12 6.78 -0.57 12.07
N SER A 13 5.84 -1.21 12.71
CA SER A 13 5.52 -2.62 12.47
C SER A 13 4.13 -2.75 11.88
N VAL A 14 4.04 -3.53 10.80
CA VAL A 14 2.77 -3.99 10.23
C VAL A 14 2.75 -5.51 10.29
N LEU A 15 1.68 -6.14 9.83
CA LEU A 15 1.51 -7.59 9.98
C LEU A 15 1.31 -8.29 8.65
N GLN A 16 1.80 -9.52 8.57
CA GLN A 16 1.48 -10.44 7.49
C GLN A 16 1.25 -11.84 8.04
N ILE A 17 0.68 -12.72 7.24
CA ILE A 17 0.60 -14.14 7.57
C ILE A 17 1.87 -14.82 7.06
N GLY A 18 2.67 -15.34 7.99
CA GLY A 18 3.84 -16.14 7.70
C GLY A 18 3.59 -17.63 7.92
N ALA A 19 4.65 -18.41 7.97
CA ALA A 19 4.57 -19.88 8.12
C ALA A 19 3.89 -20.31 9.42
N ASN A 20 4.01 -19.51 10.48
CA ASN A 20 3.49 -19.82 11.83
C ASN A 20 2.32 -18.91 12.22
N GLY A 21 1.63 -18.29 11.28
CA GLY A 21 0.53 -17.36 11.53
C GLY A 21 0.94 -15.90 11.41
N PRO A 22 0.26 -14.98 12.09
CA PRO A 22 0.60 -13.56 12.04
C PRO A 22 2.03 -13.29 12.49
N GLU A 23 2.76 -12.51 11.71
CA GLU A 23 4.12 -12.11 12.05
C GLU A 23 4.32 -10.61 11.79
N PRO A 24 5.15 -9.94 12.60
CA PRO A 24 5.45 -8.54 12.39
C PRO A 24 6.40 -8.34 11.20
N VAL A 25 6.19 -7.25 10.48
CA VAL A 25 7.06 -6.78 9.40
C VAL A 25 7.58 -5.40 9.77
N ASP A 26 8.90 -5.27 9.86
CA ASP A 26 9.54 -3.99 10.15
C ASP A 26 9.61 -3.15 8.87
N MET A 27 8.85 -2.07 8.82
CA MET A 27 8.81 -1.19 7.65
C MET A 27 10.15 -0.48 7.42
N ALA A 28 10.88 -0.13 8.46
CA ALA A 28 12.20 0.47 8.30
C ALA A 28 13.17 -0.49 7.58
N ALA A 29 13.15 -1.77 7.93
CA ALA A 29 13.96 -2.79 7.27
C ALA A 29 13.52 -3.03 5.83
N LYS A 30 12.21 -2.99 5.56
CA LYS A 30 11.64 -3.11 4.20
C LYS A 30 12.13 -2.01 3.26
N LEU A 31 12.32 -0.81 3.79
CA LEU A 31 12.63 0.39 3.00
C LEU A 31 14.11 0.67 2.86
N LYS A 32 14.93 0.25 3.83
CA LYS A 32 16.35 0.62 3.90
C LYS A 32 17.14 0.08 2.71
N GLY A 33 17.76 0.99 1.95
CA GLY A 33 18.58 0.66 0.80
C GLY A 33 17.84 0.03 -0.36
N ARG A 34 16.51 0.16 -0.40
CA ARG A 34 15.67 -0.50 -1.40
C ARG A 34 14.79 0.49 -2.15
N ASN A 35 14.39 0.09 -3.35
CA ASN A 35 13.43 0.81 -4.18
C ASN A 35 12.07 0.15 -4.00
N VAL A 36 11.14 0.84 -3.34
CA VAL A 36 9.87 0.25 -2.94
C VAL A 36 8.69 1.11 -3.41
N VAL A 37 7.71 0.46 -4.00
CA VAL A 37 6.40 1.04 -4.29
C VAL A 37 5.45 0.65 -3.17
N ILE A 38 4.72 1.62 -2.62
CA ILE A 38 3.65 1.39 -1.66
C ILE A 38 2.37 2.00 -2.21
N PHE A 39 1.29 1.25 -2.21
CA PHE A 39 -0.03 1.82 -2.43
C PHE A 39 -0.94 1.46 -1.25
N GLY A 40 -1.64 2.47 -0.77
CA GLY A 40 -2.58 2.35 0.34
C GLY A 40 -4.00 2.61 -0.13
N LEU A 41 -4.95 2.01 0.58
CA LEU A 41 -6.35 2.05 0.17
C LEU A 41 -7.28 1.77 1.36
N PRO A 42 -8.59 2.13 1.24
CA PRO A 42 -9.53 2.04 2.35
C PRO A 42 -9.73 0.66 2.95
N GLY A 43 -9.54 -0.41 2.19
CA GLY A 43 -9.61 -1.73 2.80
C GLY A 43 -9.80 -2.87 1.81
N ALA A 44 -9.42 -4.06 2.27
CA ALA A 44 -9.62 -5.31 1.57
C ALA A 44 -11.11 -5.53 1.28
N PHE A 45 -11.41 -6.12 0.13
CA PHE A 45 -12.77 -6.47 -0.33
C PHE A 45 -13.71 -5.28 -0.53
N THR A 46 -13.23 -4.05 -0.43
CA THR A 46 -14.03 -2.87 -0.77
C THR A 46 -14.02 -2.63 -2.29
N GLY A 47 -14.99 -1.84 -2.80
CA GLY A 47 -15.26 -1.72 -4.23
C GLY A 47 -14.06 -1.39 -5.11
N THR A 48 -13.67 -0.11 -5.17
CA THR A 48 -12.58 0.37 -6.04
C THR A 48 -11.21 -0.25 -5.70
N CYS A 49 -10.99 -0.58 -4.43
CA CYS A 49 -9.76 -1.25 -4.00
C CYS A 49 -9.59 -2.60 -4.72
N THR A 50 -10.67 -3.36 -4.84
CA THR A 50 -10.67 -4.70 -5.43
C THR A 50 -10.79 -4.67 -6.95
N THR A 51 -11.59 -3.75 -7.51
CA THR A 51 -11.91 -3.75 -8.95
C THR A 51 -10.97 -2.90 -9.79
N ALA A 52 -10.28 -1.93 -9.19
CA ALA A 52 -9.43 -0.99 -9.93
C ALA A 52 -8.01 -0.87 -9.38
N HIS A 53 -7.83 -0.61 -8.09
CA HIS A 53 -6.53 -0.26 -7.54
C HIS A 53 -5.55 -1.45 -7.56
N VAL A 54 -5.91 -2.57 -6.91
CA VAL A 54 -5.06 -3.77 -6.91
C VAL A 54 -4.82 -4.29 -8.33
N PRO A 55 -5.85 -4.44 -9.19
CA PRO A 55 -5.62 -4.88 -10.56
C PRO A 55 -4.65 -4.01 -11.34
N SER A 56 -4.63 -2.69 -11.11
CA SER A 56 -3.70 -1.79 -11.81
C SER A 56 -2.23 -2.11 -11.51
N PHE A 57 -1.93 -2.51 -10.27
CA PHE A 57 -0.58 -2.90 -9.87
C PHE A 57 -0.24 -4.32 -10.31
N ILE A 58 -1.20 -5.21 -10.37
CA ILE A 58 -1.00 -6.56 -10.93
C ILE A 58 -0.60 -6.44 -12.41
N ARG A 59 -1.28 -5.61 -13.19
CA ARG A 59 -0.98 -5.38 -14.61
C ARG A 59 0.41 -4.78 -14.85
N THR A 60 0.90 -3.99 -13.91
CA THR A 60 2.15 -3.23 -14.07
C THR A 60 3.33 -3.78 -13.27
N ALA A 61 3.13 -4.85 -12.52
CA ALA A 61 4.15 -5.40 -11.62
C ALA A 61 5.49 -5.68 -12.34
N ASP A 62 5.45 -6.32 -13.50
CA ASP A 62 6.66 -6.63 -14.28
C ASP A 62 7.37 -5.37 -14.77
N LYS A 63 6.62 -4.34 -15.10
CA LYS A 63 7.18 -3.06 -15.56
C LYS A 63 7.87 -2.30 -14.43
N PHE A 64 7.33 -2.38 -13.21
CA PHE A 64 8.00 -1.83 -12.03
C PHE A 64 9.31 -2.57 -11.75
N ALA A 65 9.30 -3.90 -11.81
CA ALA A 65 10.51 -4.71 -11.64
C ALA A 65 11.57 -4.33 -12.68
N ALA A 66 11.18 -4.13 -13.93
CA ALA A 66 12.07 -3.71 -15.02
C ALA A 66 12.67 -2.32 -14.78
N LYS A 67 12.02 -1.45 -14.00
CA LYS A 67 12.56 -0.15 -13.59
C LYS A 67 13.41 -0.19 -12.32
N GLY A 68 13.68 -1.38 -11.77
CA GLY A 68 14.52 -1.54 -10.59
C GLY A 68 13.77 -1.46 -9.26
N VAL A 69 12.44 -1.58 -9.26
CA VAL A 69 11.65 -1.67 -8.04
C VAL A 69 11.87 -3.05 -7.41
N ASP A 70 12.28 -3.07 -6.15
CA ASP A 70 12.59 -4.29 -5.42
C ASP A 70 11.34 -4.96 -4.85
N GLU A 71 10.34 -4.18 -4.50
CA GLU A 71 9.11 -4.70 -3.89
C GLU A 71 7.93 -3.74 -4.14
N ILE A 72 6.74 -4.32 -4.36
CA ILE A 72 5.46 -3.58 -4.37
C ILE A 72 4.68 -4.03 -3.13
N ILE A 73 4.30 -3.07 -2.30
CA ILE A 73 3.55 -3.29 -1.06
C ILE A 73 2.16 -2.67 -1.20
N CYS A 74 1.12 -3.47 -0.94
CA CYS A 74 -0.22 -2.98 -0.69
C CYS A 74 -0.44 -2.89 0.82
N LEU A 75 -0.83 -1.71 1.30
CA LEU A 75 -1.03 -1.47 2.72
C LEU A 75 -2.46 -1.05 2.98
N ALA A 76 -3.12 -1.71 3.93
CA ALA A 76 -4.47 -1.38 4.34
C ALA A 76 -4.61 -1.55 5.86
N VAL A 77 -5.55 -0.80 6.44
CA VAL A 77 -5.90 -0.92 7.87
C VAL A 77 -6.88 -2.09 8.02
N ASN A 78 -6.33 -3.29 7.92
CA ASN A 78 -7.01 -4.57 8.10
C ASN A 78 -6.08 -5.51 8.87
N ASP A 79 -6.65 -6.56 9.44
CA ASP A 79 -5.84 -7.60 10.06
C ASP A 79 -5.13 -8.49 9.00
N PRO A 80 -4.10 -9.23 9.38
CA PRO A 80 -3.32 -10.01 8.41
C PRO A 80 -4.07 -11.21 7.82
N TYR A 81 -5.08 -11.74 8.51
CA TYR A 81 -5.90 -12.85 7.97
C TYR A 81 -6.72 -12.37 6.78
N VAL A 82 -7.36 -11.22 6.93
CA VAL A 82 -8.14 -10.58 5.86
C VAL A 82 -7.23 -10.22 4.69
N MET A 83 -6.06 -9.69 4.94
CA MET A 83 -5.10 -9.33 3.89
C MET A 83 -4.64 -10.57 3.12
N LYS A 84 -4.39 -11.68 3.80
CA LYS A 84 -4.03 -12.93 3.13
C LYS A 84 -5.16 -13.46 2.25
N ALA A 85 -6.38 -13.49 2.76
CA ALA A 85 -7.55 -13.94 1.99
C ALA A 85 -7.75 -13.06 0.75
N TRP A 86 -7.57 -11.75 0.90
CA TRP A 86 -7.69 -10.81 -0.22
C TRP A 86 -6.57 -10.97 -1.24
N SER A 87 -5.35 -11.24 -0.79
CA SER A 87 -4.22 -11.57 -1.66
C SER A 87 -4.52 -12.79 -2.51
N ASP A 88 -5.06 -13.84 -1.90
CA ASP A 88 -5.43 -15.07 -2.60
C ASP A 88 -6.56 -14.82 -3.61
N SER A 89 -7.57 -14.05 -3.21
CA SER A 89 -8.74 -13.71 -4.03
C SER A 89 -8.39 -12.85 -5.25
N THR A 90 -7.43 -11.93 -5.13
CA THR A 90 -7.07 -10.99 -6.19
C THR A 90 -5.95 -11.49 -7.10
N GLY A 91 -5.19 -12.49 -6.66
CA GLY A 91 -3.99 -12.94 -7.36
C GLY A 91 -2.76 -12.05 -7.10
N ALA A 92 -2.81 -11.18 -6.11
CA ALA A 92 -1.73 -10.24 -5.81
C ALA A 92 -0.42 -10.94 -5.47
N ALA A 93 -0.47 -12.01 -4.67
CA ALA A 93 0.72 -12.76 -4.29
C ALA A 93 1.42 -13.39 -5.52
N THR A 94 0.64 -13.91 -6.46
CA THR A 94 1.15 -14.46 -7.72
C THR A 94 1.86 -13.40 -8.55
N ALA A 95 1.41 -12.15 -8.48
CA ALA A 95 2.05 -11.02 -9.15
C ALA A 95 3.26 -10.48 -8.38
N GLY A 96 3.58 -11.02 -7.20
CA GLY A 96 4.69 -10.58 -6.38
C GLY A 96 4.39 -9.36 -5.51
N ILE A 97 3.12 -9.03 -5.28
CA ILE A 97 2.71 -7.91 -4.43
C ILE A 97 2.56 -8.41 -2.99
N SER A 98 3.22 -7.72 -2.06
CA SER A 98 3.12 -8.01 -0.62
C SER A 98 1.91 -7.30 -0.04
N MET A 99 0.93 -8.06 0.46
CA MET A 99 -0.26 -7.55 1.12
C MET A 99 -0.03 -7.46 2.63
N LEU A 100 0.18 -6.25 3.14
CA LEU A 100 0.49 -6.03 4.55
C LEU A 100 -0.66 -5.32 5.26
N GLY A 101 -0.93 -5.73 6.50
CA GLY A 101 -1.98 -5.17 7.34
C GLY A 101 -1.43 -4.20 8.37
N ASP A 102 -1.82 -2.93 8.26
CA ASP A 102 -1.56 -1.90 9.27
C ASP A 102 -2.76 -1.86 10.22
N ALA A 103 -2.94 -2.94 10.98
CA ALA A 103 -4.15 -3.20 11.75
C ALA A 103 -4.49 -2.10 12.76
N GLU A 104 -3.48 -1.46 13.33
CA GLU A 104 -3.66 -0.37 14.31
C GLU A 104 -3.65 1.02 13.65
N SER A 105 -3.54 1.10 12.33
CA SER A 105 -3.44 2.37 11.59
C SER A 105 -2.20 3.20 11.97
N THR A 106 -1.19 2.59 12.55
CA THR A 106 -0.01 3.31 13.06
C THR A 106 0.81 3.93 11.94
N PHE A 107 1.15 3.15 10.93
CA PHE A 107 1.90 3.66 9.78
C PHE A 107 1.06 4.65 8.97
N THR A 108 -0.20 4.31 8.73
CA THR A 108 -1.14 5.14 7.97
C THR A 108 -1.31 6.51 8.63
N THR A 109 -1.49 6.55 9.94
CA THR A 109 -1.60 7.81 10.70
C THR A 109 -0.29 8.59 10.67
N ALA A 110 0.85 7.91 10.81
CA ALA A 110 2.17 8.56 10.81
C ALA A 110 2.47 9.28 9.49
N ILE A 111 1.98 8.78 8.37
CA ILE A 111 2.13 9.45 7.07
C ILE A 111 0.99 10.45 6.77
N GLY A 112 0.03 10.60 7.67
CA GLY A 112 -1.07 11.55 7.51
C GLY A 112 -2.14 11.14 6.51
N MET A 113 -2.29 9.85 6.26
CA MET A 113 -3.23 9.32 5.26
C MET A 113 -4.41 8.58 5.87
N ASP A 114 -4.63 8.72 7.17
CA ASP A 114 -5.79 8.13 7.84
C ASP A 114 -7.07 8.93 7.60
N TYR A 115 -8.20 8.22 7.62
CA TYR A 115 -9.53 8.83 7.58
C TYR A 115 -10.56 7.89 8.18
N THR A 116 -11.73 8.45 8.50
CA THR A 116 -12.86 7.70 9.03
C THR A 116 -14.12 8.03 8.22
N ALA A 117 -14.83 6.99 7.79
CA ALA A 117 -16.15 7.07 7.17
C ALA A 117 -17.09 6.16 7.96
N ALA A 118 -17.52 6.66 9.13
CA ALA A 118 -18.33 5.89 10.07
C ALA A 118 -19.61 5.29 9.47
N PRO A 119 -20.37 5.99 8.60
CA PRO A 119 -21.55 5.40 7.96
C PRO A 119 -21.25 4.14 7.12
N ALA A 120 -20.05 4.03 6.62
CA ALA A 120 -19.60 2.85 5.85
C ALA A 120 -18.89 1.81 6.73
N GLY A 121 -18.76 2.06 8.04
CA GLY A 121 -18.04 1.17 8.95
C GLY A 121 -16.52 1.24 8.78
N LEU A 122 -16.00 2.27 8.15
CA LEU A 122 -14.57 2.44 7.91
C LEU A 122 -13.99 3.39 8.96
N LEU A 123 -13.29 2.83 9.95
CA LEU A 123 -12.72 3.59 11.06
C LEU A 123 -11.20 3.58 10.96
N ASN A 124 -10.59 4.76 11.01
CA ASN A 124 -9.13 4.95 10.96
C ASN A 124 -8.48 4.23 9.77
N ARG A 125 -9.18 4.22 8.64
CA ARG A 125 -8.72 3.57 7.41
C ARG A 125 -7.75 4.45 6.65
N SER A 126 -7.11 3.89 5.62
CA SER A 126 -6.21 4.63 4.76
C SER A 126 -6.97 5.33 3.64
N LYS A 127 -6.63 6.60 3.39
CA LYS A 127 -6.94 7.24 2.12
C LYS A 127 -6.24 6.49 0.99
N ARG A 128 -6.72 6.66 -0.23
CA ARG A 128 -6.12 6.02 -1.40
C ARG A 128 -4.92 6.82 -1.89
N TYR A 129 -3.79 6.13 -2.07
CA TYR A 129 -2.57 6.74 -2.60
C TYR A 129 -1.68 5.69 -3.25
N ALA A 130 -0.70 6.17 -4.01
CA ALA A 130 0.47 5.40 -4.40
C ALA A 130 1.71 6.25 -4.22
N LEU A 131 2.83 5.63 -3.87
CA LEU A 131 4.11 6.30 -3.76
C LEU A 131 5.24 5.39 -4.21
N TYR A 132 6.35 6.03 -4.59
CA TYR A 132 7.62 5.37 -4.85
C TYR A 132 8.67 5.98 -3.94
N ALA A 133 9.46 5.14 -3.28
CA ALA A 133 10.51 5.57 -2.38
C ALA A 133 11.83 4.85 -2.68
N GLU A 134 12.93 5.58 -2.54
CA GLU A 134 14.29 5.06 -2.62
C GLU A 134 14.96 5.26 -1.26
N ASP A 135 15.42 4.15 -0.67
CA ASP A 135 16.03 4.15 0.67
C ASP A 135 15.16 4.90 1.69
N GLY A 136 13.85 4.67 1.65
CA GLY A 136 12.87 5.28 2.53
C GLY A 136 12.53 6.73 2.24
N VAL A 137 13.12 7.36 1.24
CA VAL A 137 12.82 8.74 0.83
C VAL A 137 11.80 8.74 -0.30
N VAL A 138 10.70 9.46 -0.11
CA VAL A 138 9.61 9.54 -1.08
C VAL A 138 10.08 10.32 -2.32
N LYS A 139 10.00 9.68 -3.49
CA LYS A 139 10.36 10.27 -4.79
C LYS A 139 9.14 10.65 -5.62
N VAL A 140 8.07 9.90 -5.51
CA VAL A 140 6.79 10.17 -6.17
C VAL A 140 5.67 9.92 -5.16
N PHE A 141 4.68 10.80 -5.10
CA PHE A 141 3.54 10.65 -4.22
C PHE A 141 2.26 11.10 -4.92
N HIS A 142 1.33 10.17 -5.11
CA HIS A 142 0.06 10.38 -5.79
C HIS A 142 -1.12 10.07 -4.84
N PRO A 143 -1.52 11.02 -3.98
CA PRO A 143 -2.74 10.86 -3.18
C PRO A 143 -3.97 11.13 -4.04
N GLU A 144 -4.98 10.24 -3.94
CA GLU A 144 -6.27 10.49 -4.57
C GLU A 144 -7.06 11.56 -3.81
N THR A 145 -7.94 12.25 -4.51
CA THR A 145 -8.81 13.27 -3.91
C THR A 145 -10.06 12.67 -3.25
N GLY A 146 -10.44 11.44 -3.61
CA GLY A 146 -11.60 10.75 -3.07
C GLY A 146 -11.36 9.27 -2.90
N SER A 147 -12.03 8.64 -1.93
CA SER A 147 -11.85 7.21 -1.64
C SER A 147 -12.40 6.29 -2.72
N GLY A 148 -13.36 6.75 -3.51
CA GLY A 148 -13.98 5.97 -4.57
C GLY A 148 -13.33 6.09 -5.95
N THR A 149 -12.27 6.90 -6.07
CA THR A 149 -11.56 7.12 -7.34
C THR A 149 -10.20 6.47 -7.34
N CYS A 150 -9.75 6.00 -8.51
CA CYS A 150 -8.43 5.46 -8.72
C CYS A 150 -7.91 5.94 -10.08
N GLU A 151 -7.48 7.19 -10.13
CA GLU A 151 -6.98 7.85 -11.34
C GLU A 151 -5.46 8.01 -11.27
N ILE A 152 -4.98 8.84 -10.35
CA ILE A 152 -3.55 9.14 -10.22
C ILE A 152 -2.79 8.15 -9.34
N SER A 153 -3.49 7.39 -8.49
CA SER A 153 -2.88 6.39 -7.61
C SER A 153 -2.77 5.01 -8.22
N GLY A 154 -3.24 4.81 -9.44
CA GLY A 154 -3.13 3.54 -10.14
C GLY A 154 -1.70 3.21 -10.55
N GLY A 155 -1.45 1.92 -10.85
CA GLY A 155 -0.12 1.44 -11.22
C GLY A 155 0.43 2.12 -12.48
N GLU A 156 -0.39 2.29 -13.50
CA GLU A 156 0.02 2.94 -14.75
C GLU A 156 0.41 4.40 -14.53
N ALA A 157 -0.35 5.14 -13.73
CA ALA A 157 -0.07 6.54 -13.44
C ALA A 157 1.22 6.70 -12.63
N LEU A 158 1.45 5.85 -11.63
CA LEU A 158 2.68 5.89 -10.85
C LEU A 158 3.89 5.54 -11.72
N LEU A 159 3.77 4.50 -12.54
CA LEU A 159 4.83 4.07 -13.43
C LEU A 159 5.24 5.17 -14.41
N ALA A 160 4.27 5.92 -14.94
CA ALA A 160 4.53 7.03 -15.86
C ALA A 160 5.24 8.21 -15.20
N ALA A 161 5.14 8.34 -13.88
CA ALA A 161 5.76 9.43 -13.12
C ALA A 161 7.17 9.10 -12.58
N MET A 162 7.62 7.88 -12.79
CA MET A 162 8.94 7.40 -12.33
C MET A 162 10.04 7.60 -13.36
#